data_238b831c2c1dcc4c40681ff02181512f
#
_entry.id   238b831c2c1dcc4c40681ff02181512f
#
_cell.length_a   1.000
_cell.length_b   1.000
_cell.length_c   1.000
_cell.angle_alpha   90.00
_cell.angle_beta   90.00
_cell.angle_gamma   90.00
#
_symmetry.space_group_name_H-M   'P 1'
#
loop_
_entity.id
_entity.type
_entity.pdbx_description
1 polymer ?
#
loop_
_entity_poly.entity_id
_entity_poly.type
_entity_poly.pdbx_seq_one_letter_code
_entity_poly.pdbx_strand_id
1 'polypeptide(L)'
;RVEKMEKIMDKSADIFRELNEALDKLEENLPDYKKLDEYYSSENWFLDVEDYNNGILPQDLKCGVLSEDGAYNLFGENHELAIRMVEVAAKMLRR
;
A
#
# COMPACT_ATOMS: atom_id res chain seq x y z
N ARG A 1 26.25 -8.69 29.77
CA ARG A 1 25.05 -7.82 29.75
C ARG A 1 25.17 -6.71 28.71
N VAL A 2 26.27 -5.96 28.76
CA VAL A 2 26.48 -4.83 27.86
C VAL A 2 26.51 -5.26 26.40
N GLU A 3 27.26 -6.32 26.09
CA GLU A 3 27.39 -6.83 24.72
C GLU A 3 26.02 -7.21 24.12
N LYS A 4 25.19 -7.90 24.93
CA LYS A 4 23.85 -8.29 24.49
C LYS A 4 22.96 -7.06 24.26
N MET A 5 23.03 -6.08 25.14
CA MET A 5 22.23 -4.85 25.01
C MET A 5 22.67 -4.01 23.82
N GLU A 6 23.98 -3.96 23.53
CA GLU A 6 24.48 -3.30 22.32
C GLU A 6 23.93 -3.90 21.05
N LYS A 7 23.84 -5.24 20.97
CA LYS A 7 23.26 -5.93 19.83
C LYS A 7 21.79 -5.60 19.67
N ILE A 8 21.04 -5.54 20.77
CA ILE A 8 19.62 -5.19 20.73
C ILE A 8 19.43 -3.75 20.28
N MET A 9 20.26 -2.84 20.77
CA MET A 9 20.22 -1.43 20.37
C MET A 9 20.48 -1.26 18.89
N ASP A 10 21.52 -1.91 18.36
CA ASP A 10 21.87 -1.86 16.94
C ASP A 10 20.75 -2.41 16.05
N LYS A 11 20.20 -3.56 16.44
CA LYS A 11 19.08 -4.17 15.72
C LYS A 11 17.87 -3.26 15.71
N SER A 12 17.55 -2.65 16.85
CA SER A 12 16.40 -1.75 16.97
C SER A 12 16.58 -0.51 16.11
N ALA A 13 17.79 0.06 16.09
CA ALA A 13 18.10 1.22 15.25
C ALA A 13 17.92 0.90 13.76
N ASP A 14 18.37 -0.27 13.33
CA ASP A 14 18.21 -0.71 11.95
C ASP A 14 16.75 -0.85 11.55
N ILE A 15 15.94 -1.47 12.42
CA ILE A 15 14.51 -1.65 12.18
C ILE A 15 13.80 -0.30 12.09
N PHE A 16 14.12 0.62 12.99
CA PHE A 16 13.51 1.97 12.98
C PHE A 16 13.85 2.72 11.69
N ARG A 17 15.09 2.60 11.23
CA ARG A 17 15.51 3.24 9.97
C ARG A 17 14.74 2.65 8.79
N GLU A 18 14.66 1.34 8.69
CA GLU A 18 13.93 0.65 7.61
C GLU A 18 12.45 1.01 7.62
N LEU A 19 11.84 1.05 8.79
CA LEU A 19 10.43 1.44 8.92
C LEU A 19 10.22 2.90 8.49
N ASN A 20 11.10 3.79 8.93
CA ASN A 20 10.99 5.20 8.58
C ASN A 20 11.10 5.41 7.06
N GLU A 21 12.02 4.70 6.41
CA GLU A 21 12.18 4.73 4.96
C GLU A 21 10.93 4.21 4.25
N ALA A 22 10.33 3.13 4.77
CA ALA A 22 9.09 2.57 4.20
C ALA A 22 7.92 3.53 4.38
N LEU A 23 7.82 4.19 5.53
CA LEU A 23 6.77 5.20 5.77
C LEU A 23 6.91 6.40 4.84
N ASP A 24 8.14 6.85 4.58
CA ASP A 24 8.39 7.93 3.62
C ASP A 24 7.87 7.56 2.23
N LYS A 25 8.17 6.35 1.78
CA LYS A 25 7.69 5.84 0.49
C LYS A 25 6.17 5.75 0.43
N LEU A 26 5.56 5.30 1.51
CA LEU A 26 4.10 5.21 1.62
C LEU A 26 3.47 6.61 1.51
N GLU A 27 3.98 7.57 2.26
CA GLU A 27 3.48 8.94 2.21
C GLU A 27 3.64 9.57 0.83
N GLU A 28 4.80 9.38 0.20
CA GLU A 28 5.07 9.91 -1.14
C GLU A 28 4.12 9.32 -2.18
N ASN A 29 3.70 8.07 -1.99
CA ASN A 29 2.80 7.38 -2.92
C ASN A 29 1.32 7.70 -2.68
N LEU A 30 0.94 8.27 -1.55
CA LEU A 30 -0.47 8.52 -1.24
C LEU A 30 -1.21 9.32 -2.32
N PRO A 31 -0.63 10.39 -2.92
CA PRO A 31 -1.31 11.10 -3.98
C PRO A 31 -1.62 10.25 -5.21
N ASP A 32 -0.69 9.36 -5.59
CA ASP A 32 -0.89 8.45 -6.71
C ASP A 32 -1.90 7.35 -6.38
N TYR A 33 -1.83 6.81 -5.16
CA TYR A 33 -2.82 5.86 -4.67
C TYR A 33 -4.23 6.46 -4.70
N LYS A 34 -4.36 7.73 -4.31
CA LYS A 34 -5.64 8.44 -4.33
C LYS A 34 -6.19 8.56 -5.75
N LYS A 35 -5.32 8.79 -6.74
CA LYS A 35 -5.72 8.83 -8.15
C LYS A 35 -6.28 7.47 -8.60
N LEU A 36 -5.67 6.38 -8.15
CA LEU A 36 -6.16 5.04 -8.44
C LEU A 36 -7.54 4.81 -7.85
N ASP A 37 -7.75 5.24 -6.60
CA ASP A 37 -9.04 5.14 -5.92
C ASP A 37 -10.13 5.95 -6.65
N GLU A 38 -9.80 7.17 -7.06
CA GLU A 38 -10.70 8.03 -7.82
C GLU A 38 -11.03 7.43 -9.19
N TYR A 39 -10.04 6.87 -9.88
CA TYR A 39 -10.24 6.21 -11.17
C TYR A 39 -11.21 5.03 -11.03
N TYR A 40 -11.01 4.19 -10.02
CA TYR A 40 -11.84 3.00 -9.80
C TYR A 40 -13.32 3.33 -9.55
N SER A 41 -13.61 4.53 -9.05
CA SER A 41 -14.98 5.00 -8.80
C SER A 41 -15.51 5.88 -9.92
N SER A 42 -14.75 6.07 -11.01
CA SER A 42 -15.09 6.99 -12.08
C SER A 42 -15.85 6.32 -13.24
N GLU A 43 -16.50 7.13 -14.04
CA GLU A 43 -17.11 6.70 -15.29
C GLU A 43 -16.07 6.13 -16.26
N ASN A 44 -14.87 6.70 -16.28
CA ASN A 44 -13.77 6.23 -17.13
C ASN A 44 -13.42 4.78 -16.86
N TRP A 45 -13.44 4.33 -15.61
CA TRP A 45 -13.19 2.93 -15.29
C TRP A 45 -14.19 2.00 -15.96
N PHE A 46 -15.48 2.34 -15.92
CA PHE A 46 -16.54 1.55 -16.57
C PHE A 46 -16.36 1.51 -18.08
N LEU A 47 -16.00 2.64 -18.69
CA LEU A 47 -15.75 2.72 -20.14
C LEU A 47 -14.55 1.86 -20.52
N ASP A 48 -13.49 1.90 -19.74
CA ASP A 48 -12.27 1.13 -19.98
C ASP A 48 -12.52 -0.38 -19.81
N VAL A 49 -13.33 -0.78 -18.83
CA VAL A 49 -13.75 -2.18 -18.65
C VAL A 49 -14.56 -2.65 -19.87
N GLU A 50 -15.48 -1.82 -20.36
CA GLU A 50 -16.28 -2.14 -21.54
C GLU A 50 -15.38 -2.34 -22.77
N ASP A 51 -14.41 -1.44 -22.98
CA ASP A 51 -13.44 -1.55 -24.08
C ASP A 51 -12.60 -2.82 -23.95
N TYR A 52 -12.20 -3.18 -22.74
CA TYR A 52 -11.47 -4.41 -22.47
C TYR A 52 -12.32 -5.64 -22.86
N ASN A 53 -13.57 -5.68 -22.42
CA ASN A 53 -14.47 -6.79 -22.70
C ASN A 53 -14.79 -6.93 -24.19
N ASN A 54 -14.78 -5.82 -24.93
CA ASN A 54 -15.03 -5.79 -26.37
C ASN A 54 -13.77 -6.03 -27.21
N GLY A 55 -12.62 -6.27 -26.58
CA GLY A 55 -11.37 -6.55 -27.27
C GLY A 55 -10.76 -5.35 -27.99
N ILE A 56 -11.14 -4.13 -27.61
CA ILE A 56 -10.67 -2.89 -28.25
C ILE A 56 -9.27 -2.52 -27.77
N LEU A 57 -8.91 -2.88 -26.51
CA LEU A 57 -7.61 -2.57 -25.95
C LEU A 57 -6.52 -3.48 -26.51
N PRO A 58 -5.26 -3.01 -26.59
CA PRO A 58 -4.15 -3.84 -27.04
C PRO A 58 -4.02 -5.10 -26.17
N GLN A 59 -3.75 -6.26 -26.82
CA GLN A 59 -3.67 -7.56 -26.14
C GLN A 59 -2.50 -7.64 -25.13
N ASP A 60 -1.43 -6.92 -25.39
CA ASP A 60 -0.25 -6.89 -24.53
C ASP A 60 -0.32 -5.85 -23.41
N LEU A 61 -1.39 -5.06 -23.37
CA LEU A 61 -1.61 -4.07 -22.33
C LEU A 61 -1.93 -4.75 -20.99
N LYS A 62 -1.21 -4.37 -19.95
CA LYS A 62 -1.50 -4.85 -18.60
C LYS A 62 -2.79 -4.21 -18.09
N CYS A 63 -3.81 -5.02 -17.83
CA CYS A 63 -5.14 -4.55 -17.47
C CYS A 63 -5.59 -5.02 -16.07
N GLY A 64 -4.66 -5.26 -15.14
CA GLY A 64 -5.00 -5.65 -13.77
C GLY A 64 -5.88 -4.63 -13.07
N VAL A 65 -5.74 -3.35 -13.40
CA VAL A 65 -6.55 -2.25 -12.84
C VAL A 65 -8.02 -2.34 -13.27
N LEU A 66 -8.32 -3.07 -14.34
CA LEU A 66 -9.68 -3.29 -14.81
C LEU A 66 -10.35 -4.51 -14.14
N SER A 67 -9.60 -5.25 -13.33
CA SER A 67 -10.15 -6.33 -12.52
C SER A 67 -10.79 -5.74 -11.26
N GLU A 68 -12.05 -6.03 -11.04
CA GLU A 68 -12.78 -5.61 -9.85
C GLU A 68 -12.11 -6.14 -8.57
N ASP A 69 -11.72 -7.41 -8.58
CA ASP A 69 -11.10 -8.07 -7.44
C ASP A 69 -9.73 -7.50 -7.11
N GLY A 70 -8.93 -7.18 -8.13
CA GLY A 70 -7.58 -6.62 -7.95
C GLY A 70 -7.60 -5.30 -7.20
N ALA A 71 -8.45 -4.37 -7.64
CA ALA A 71 -8.59 -3.06 -6.98
C ALA A 71 -9.22 -3.20 -5.60
N TYR A 72 -10.25 -4.02 -5.46
CA TYR A 72 -10.92 -4.26 -4.18
C TYR A 72 -9.95 -4.81 -3.14
N ASN A 73 -9.13 -5.79 -3.52
CA ASN A 73 -8.15 -6.40 -2.62
C ASN A 73 -7.09 -5.38 -2.17
N LEU A 74 -6.63 -4.53 -3.07
CA LEU A 74 -5.65 -3.50 -2.74
C LEU A 74 -6.22 -2.48 -1.74
N PHE A 75 -7.45 -2.05 -1.94
CA PHE A 75 -8.11 -1.11 -1.02
C PHE A 75 -8.33 -1.72 0.35
N GLY A 76 -8.70 -3.01 0.40
CA GLY A 76 -8.80 -3.76 1.66
C GLY A 76 -7.46 -3.86 2.37
N GLU A 77 -6.39 -4.12 1.65
CA GLU A 77 -5.02 -4.18 2.19
C GLU A 77 -4.59 -2.83 2.78
N ASN A 78 -4.89 -1.73 2.10
CA ASN A 78 -4.60 -0.40 2.60
C ASN A 78 -5.29 -0.15 3.95
N HIS A 79 -6.56 -0.52 4.04
CA HIS A 79 -7.34 -0.36 5.27
C HIS A 79 -6.76 -1.19 6.42
N GLU A 80 -6.46 -2.46 6.16
CA GLU A 80 -5.88 -3.36 7.16
C GLU A 80 -4.50 -2.90 7.63
N LEU A 81 -3.67 -2.41 6.70
CA LEU A 81 -2.35 -1.88 7.04
C LEU A 81 -2.46 -0.62 7.91
N ALA A 82 -3.41 0.27 7.60
CA ALA A 82 -3.62 1.47 8.40
C ALA A 82 -4.02 1.11 9.84
N ILE A 83 -4.92 0.15 10.00
CA ILE A 83 -5.34 -0.34 11.32
C ILE A 83 -4.15 -0.96 12.05
N ARG A 84 -3.38 -1.80 11.38
CA ARG A 84 -2.19 -2.44 11.96
C ARG A 84 -1.18 -1.41 12.44
N MET A 85 -0.96 -0.35 11.67
CA MET A 85 -0.05 0.72 12.08
C MET A 85 -0.50 1.41 13.37
N VAL A 86 -1.79 1.67 13.51
CA VAL A 86 -2.35 2.24 14.74
C VAL A 86 -2.15 1.29 15.92
N GLU A 87 -2.42 0.00 15.74
CA GLU A 87 -2.25 -1.00 16.80
C GLU A 87 -0.80 -1.13 17.25
N VAL A 88 0.13 -1.17 16.30
CA VAL A 88 1.57 -1.25 16.60
C VAL A 88 2.04 0.04 17.27
N ALA A 89 1.60 1.20 16.79
CA ALA A 89 1.93 2.48 17.41
C ALA A 89 1.47 2.53 18.87
N ALA A 90 0.28 2.00 19.15
CA ALA A 90 -0.22 1.93 20.53
C ALA A 90 0.69 1.09 21.43
N LYS A 91 1.21 -0.03 20.92
CA LYS A 91 2.17 -0.87 21.67
C LYS A 91 3.49 -0.15 21.92
N MET A 92 3.98 0.62 20.94
CA MET A 92 5.22 1.38 21.07
C MET A 92 5.13 2.49 22.12
N LEU A 93 3.94 3.07 22.27
CA LEU A 93 3.70 4.16 23.21
C LEU A 93 3.46 3.68 24.65
N ARG A 94 3.22 2.39 24.85
CA ARG A 94 3.11 1.80 26.18
C ARG A 94 4.48 1.60 26.79
N ARG A 95 4.60 1.96 28.03
CA ARG A 95 5.85 1.78 28.78
C ARG A 95 5.63 1.01 30.06
#